data_d53b70187f8ffff348a09a4db848f4dc
#
_entry.id   d53b70187f8ffff348a09a4db848f4dc
#
_cell.length_a   1.000
_cell.length_b   1.000
_cell.length_c   1.000
_cell.angle_alpha   90.00
_cell.angle_beta   90.00
_cell.angle_gamma   90.00
#
_symmetry.space_group_name_H-M   'P 1'
#
loop_
_entity.id
_entity.type
_entity.pdbx_description
1 polymer ?
#
loop_
_entity_poly.entity_id
_entity_poly.type
_entity_poly.pdbx_seq_one_letter_code
_entity_poly.pdbx_strand_id
1 'polypeptide(L)'
;RPYPFADPVGSGIEPQDVDGNGKLLWMRVSDPRGAWKACSEDPRLMVRREVEDREGTFYRLLPEGRWRGDYDPHVHQSAPSLQALDLNRNFPHRWRGEHQQSGAGPYPASEPEVRHCVEFLMNHRNVCQAVTFHTFSGVILRPYSTEPDEALPKGDLDNFKYFGDRGSHWTGYPLLCVYHDFRYSPKDNITGTFDDWVYETLGAYSWTVEIWSVLRKAGITSGLDRQTRRGEHRFIGWFEEHPVEEEMQLLQFCDDHLEGKGFVNWETFQHPDLGPVEIGGWDMFYLFRNPPIKFLEAELEPLTRWVVWLAQANPRLVMAEQIETPLGDGLYRLELVVDNAGWLPTYGSQKALEGKLVRGIRVELSGFSQLIEGKREQQLGQLEGICSRPVSPLWHKGDASDYRLKVSWVVRAGQGPVSWKVLHDRAGRLEGQFLVQK
;
A
#
# COMPACT_ATOMS: atom_id res chain seq x y z
N ARG A 1 -9.21 21.55 -6.45
CA ARG A 1 -10.47 22.31 -6.38
C ARG A 1 -10.89 22.39 -4.92
N PRO A 2 -11.30 23.55 -4.38
CA PRO A 2 -11.78 23.60 -3.01
C PRO A 2 -13.01 22.68 -2.89
N TYR A 3 -13.05 21.90 -1.81
CA TYR A 3 -14.17 21.02 -1.53
C TYR A 3 -15.42 21.85 -1.23
N PRO A 4 -16.56 21.58 -1.87
CA PRO A 4 -17.78 22.36 -1.64
C PRO A 4 -18.37 22.19 -0.23
N PHE A 5 -17.82 21.29 0.58
CA PHE A 5 -18.25 21.00 1.95
C PHE A 5 -17.25 21.40 3.03
N ALA A 6 -16.01 21.80 2.66
CA ALA A 6 -15.14 22.46 3.62
C ALA A 6 -15.68 23.86 3.85
N ASP A 7 -15.87 24.25 5.10
CA ASP A 7 -16.19 25.63 5.44
C ASP A 7 -15.02 26.51 4.95
N PRO A 8 -15.17 27.25 3.84
CA PRO A 8 -14.07 28.01 3.28
C PRO A 8 -13.73 29.25 4.12
N VAL A 9 -14.45 29.49 5.21
CA VAL A 9 -14.44 30.75 5.98
C VAL A 9 -13.67 30.62 7.31
N GLY A 10 -13.10 29.45 7.62
CA GLY A 10 -12.29 29.34 8.83
C GLY A 10 -11.08 30.28 8.77
N SER A 11 -11.04 31.28 9.67
CA SER A 11 -9.88 32.14 9.84
C SER A 11 -8.72 31.40 10.49
N GLY A 12 -7.49 31.77 10.19
CA GLY A 12 -6.30 31.17 10.76
C GLY A 12 -5.09 31.27 9.83
N ILE A 13 -3.97 30.71 10.25
CA ILE A 13 -2.75 30.66 9.41
C ILE A 13 -2.91 29.55 8.39
N GLU A 14 -2.87 29.92 7.12
CA GLU A 14 -2.83 29.02 5.98
C GLU A 14 -1.36 28.80 5.58
N PRO A 15 -0.88 27.52 5.52
CA PRO A 15 0.50 27.22 5.16
C PRO A 15 0.90 27.82 3.82
N GLN A 16 1.95 28.63 3.83
CA GLN A 16 2.53 29.29 2.65
C GLN A 16 3.98 29.61 2.92
N ASP A 17 4.85 29.41 1.94
CA ASP A 17 6.21 29.93 1.93
C ASP A 17 6.14 31.47 1.87
N VAL A 18 6.41 32.14 2.98
CA VAL A 18 6.28 33.60 3.10
C VAL A 18 7.61 34.31 2.97
N ASP A 19 8.73 33.64 3.22
CA ASP A 19 10.07 34.17 3.08
C ASP A 19 10.69 33.89 1.69
N GLY A 20 10.06 33.04 0.88
CA GLY A 20 10.47 32.71 -0.50
C GLY A 20 11.66 31.76 -0.59
N ASN A 21 11.91 30.97 0.47
CA ASN A 21 13.01 30.01 0.50
C ASN A 21 12.70 28.67 -0.17
N GLY A 22 11.47 28.46 -0.65
CA GLY A 22 11.00 27.25 -1.31
C GLY A 22 10.59 26.14 -0.35
N LYS A 23 10.43 26.44 0.94
CA LYS A 23 10.09 25.49 1.98
C LYS A 23 8.85 25.91 2.74
N LEU A 24 8.24 24.98 3.47
CA LEU A 24 7.20 25.26 4.45
C LEU A 24 7.74 24.84 5.81
N LEU A 25 8.05 25.81 6.64
CA LEU A 25 8.73 25.63 7.92
C LEU A 25 7.80 25.99 9.10
N TRP A 26 8.42 26.37 10.19
CA TRP A 26 7.74 26.88 11.38
C TRP A 26 8.09 28.33 11.61
N MET A 27 7.16 29.05 12.21
CA MET A 27 7.39 30.39 12.75
C MET A 27 7.40 30.31 14.28
N ARG A 28 8.44 30.85 14.91
CA ARG A 28 8.43 31.09 16.35
C ARG A 28 8.24 32.57 16.64
N VAL A 29 7.20 32.85 17.41
CA VAL A 29 6.80 34.21 17.79
C VAL A 29 7.09 34.40 19.26
N SER A 30 7.90 35.42 19.61
CA SER A 30 8.20 35.73 21.01
C SER A 30 6.91 36.14 21.75
N ASP A 31 6.58 35.42 22.81
CA ASP A 31 5.42 35.68 23.66
C ASP A 31 5.73 35.24 25.10
N PRO A 32 5.63 36.13 26.09
CA PRO A 32 5.83 35.74 27.50
C PRO A 32 4.92 34.59 27.98
N ARG A 33 3.80 34.37 27.30
CA ARG A 33 2.86 33.25 27.56
C ARG A 33 3.09 32.06 26.65
N GLY A 34 4.12 32.09 25.82
CA GLY A 34 4.47 31.00 24.91
C GLY A 34 4.74 29.70 25.68
N ALA A 35 4.39 28.59 25.07
CA ALA A 35 4.55 27.26 25.64
C ALA A 35 5.94 26.64 25.36
N TRP A 36 6.78 27.34 24.60
CA TRP A 36 8.06 26.82 24.12
C TRP A 36 9.22 27.72 24.51
N LYS A 37 10.39 27.11 24.69
CA LYS A 37 11.68 27.77 24.85
C LYS A 37 12.74 27.06 24.02
N ALA A 38 13.85 27.75 23.69
CA ALA A 38 14.98 27.09 23.06
C ALA A 38 15.59 26.05 24.03
N CYS A 39 16.02 24.91 23.48
CA CYS A 39 16.74 23.89 24.24
C CYS A 39 18.08 24.46 24.72
N SER A 40 18.47 24.13 25.94
CA SER A 40 19.75 24.60 26.56
C SER A 40 20.97 23.95 25.91
N GLU A 41 20.82 22.71 25.48
CA GLU A 41 21.88 21.87 24.90
C GLU A 41 22.12 22.24 23.43
N ASP A 42 21.05 22.50 22.68
CA ASP A 42 21.11 22.99 21.30
C ASP A 42 19.97 23.96 21.03
N PRO A 43 20.24 25.27 20.91
CA PRO A 43 19.22 26.31 20.76
C PRO A 43 18.47 26.28 19.43
N ARG A 44 18.86 25.40 18.51
CA ARG A 44 18.09 25.14 17.27
C ARG A 44 16.77 24.46 17.64
N LEU A 45 16.75 23.57 18.62
CA LEU A 45 15.58 22.82 19.04
C LEU A 45 14.68 23.63 19.98
N MET A 46 13.39 23.36 19.90
CA MET A 46 12.37 23.98 20.75
C MET A 46 11.79 22.94 21.70
N VAL A 47 11.92 23.20 23.00
CA VAL A 47 11.39 22.34 24.04
C VAL A 47 10.22 22.98 24.77
N ARG A 48 9.33 22.16 25.31
CA ARG A 48 8.19 22.65 26.07
C ARG A 48 8.65 23.28 27.39
N ARG A 49 8.00 24.39 27.76
CA ARG A 49 8.18 25.03 29.07
C ARG A 49 7.79 24.11 30.22
N GLU A 50 8.56 24.11 31.25
CA GLU A 50 8.23 23.47 32.53
C GLU A 50 7.54 24.48 33.49
N VAL A 51 6.99 23.96 34.57
CA VAL A 51 6.27 24.77 35.59
C VAL A 51 7.21 25.79 36.29
N GLU A 52 8.49 25.46 36.37
CA GLU A 52 9.54 26.28 36.99
C GLU A 52 10.03 27.41 36.06
N ASP A 53 9.79 27.33 34.78
CA ASP A 53 10.26 28.32 33.80
C ASP A 53 9.44 29.62 33.90
N ARG A 54 9.86 30.49 34.80
CA ARG A 54 9.17 31.78 35.07
C ARG A 54 9.79 32.96 34.37
N GLU A 55 11.08 32.84 34.03
CA GLU A 55 11.87 33.90 33.36
C GLU A 55 12.55 33.35 32.10
N GLY A 56 12.79 34.21 31.13
CA GLY A 56 13.45 33.85 29.87
C GLY A 56 12.63 34.26 28.63
N THR A 57 13.16 33.89 27.49
CA THR A 57 12.46 34.11 26.20
C THR A 57 11.60 32.89 25.89
N PHE A 58 10.32 33.13 25.75
CA PHE A 58 9.35 32.09 25.41
C PHE A 58 8.71 32.38 24.07
N TYR A 59 8.24 31.32 23.44
CA TYR A 59 7.73 31.38 22.06
C TYR A 59 6.41 30.65 21.92
N ARG A 60 5.60 31.11 20.97
CA ARG A 60 4.57 30.31 20.31
C ARG A 60 5.13 29.78 19.00
N LEU A 61 4.83 28.53 18.68
CA LEU A 61 5.15 27.93 17.41
C LEU A 61 3.88 27.91 16.54
N LEU A 62 4.03 28.38 15.32
CA LEU A 62 2.96 28.45 14.31
C LEU A 62 3.50 27.87 13.00
N PRO A 63 2.68 27.22 12.17
CA PRO A 63 3.14 26.87 10.82
C PRO A 63 3.48 28.13 10.04
N GLU A 64 4.48 28.05 9.19
CA GLU A 64 4.79 29.12 8.24
C GLU A 64 3.60 29.33 7.31
N GLY A 65 3.16 30.57 7.16
CA GLY A 65 2.00 30.87 6.33
C GLY A 65 1.48 32.27 6.50
N ARG A 66 0.36 32.56 5.85
CA ARG A 66 -0.35 33.82 5.95
C ARG A 66 -1.70 33.65 6.63
N TRP A 67 -2.17 34.75 7.23
CA TRP A 67 -3.50 34.75 7.82
C TRP A 67 -4.58 34.77 6.74
N ARG A 68 -5.51 33.82 6.85
CA ARG A 68 -6.72 33.76 6.02
C ARG A 68 -7.91 34.28 6.81
N GLY A 69 -8.73 35.13 6.20
CA GLY A 69 -9.85 35.80 6.84
C GLY A 69 -9.45 37.05 7.61
N ASP A 70 -10.33 37.53 8.48
CA ASP A 70 -10.05 38.71 9.30
C ASP A 70 -9.01 38.37 10.38
N TYR A 71 -7.92 39.08 10.41
CA TYR A 71 -6.87 38.88 11.40
C TYR A 71 -7.34 39.35 12.78
N ASP A 72 -7.35 38.45 13.76
CA ASP A 72 -7.54 38.75 15.16
C ASP A 72 -6.24 38.53 15.93
N PRO A 73 -5.59 39.57 16.46
CA PRO A 73 -4.35 39.41 17.20
C PRO A 73 -4.49 38.63 18.52
N HIS A 74 -5.71 38.35 18.96
CA HIS A 74 -6.01 37.58 20.17
C HIS A 74 -6.30 36.11 19.90
N VAL A 75 -6.51 35.73 18.63
CA VAL A 75 -6.83 34.35 18.22
C VAL A 75 -5.79 33.85 17.24
N HIS A 76 -5.00 32.85 17.66
CA HIS A 76 -4.02 32.22 16.81
C HIS A 76 -4.38 30.75 16.63
N GLN A 77 -4.72 30.38 15.43
CA GLN A 77 -5.05 29.01 15.04
C GLN A 77 -4.62 28.76 13.60
N SER A 78 -4.35 27.49 13.27
CA SER A 78 -4.19 27.08 11.88
C SER A 78 -5.54 27.17 11.18
N ALA A 79 -5.54 27.67 9.96
CA ALA A 79 -6.74 27.67 9.14
C ALA A 79 -7.11 26.22 8.79
N PRO A 80 -8.40 25.88 8.71
CA PRO A 80 -8.82 24.60 8.17
C PRO A 80 -8.25 24.42 6.77
N SER A 81 -7.72 23.23 6.46
CA SER A 81 -7.19 22.93 5.14
C SER A 81 -8.28 23.05 4.08
N LEU A 82 -8.03 23.79 3.02
CA LEU A 82 -8.92 23.87 1.85
C LEU A 82 -8.83 22.62 0.96
N GLN A 83 -7.81 21.80 1.16
CA GLN A 83 -7.52 20.61 0.37
C GLN A 83 -7.22 19.44 1.30
N ALA A 84 -8.20 19.09 2.14
CA ALA A 84 -8.07 17.97 3.09
C ALA A 84 -8.26 16.60 2.44
N LEU A 85 -8.19 16.51 1.10
CA LEU A 85 -8.41 15.27 0.38
C LEU A 85 -7.26 14.27 0.61
N ASP A 86 -7.63 13.03 0.93
CA ASP A 86 -6.76 11.87 0.94
C ASP A 86 -7.29 10.83 -0.06
N LEU A 87 -6.59 10.64 -1.18
CA LEU A 87 -7.00 9.70 -2.23
C LEU A 87 -7.15 8.28 -1.69
N ASN A 88 -6.37 7.91 -0.67
CA ASN A 88 -6.48 6.62 0.01
C ASN A 88 -7.59 6.55 1.07
N ARG A 89 -8.57 7.43 0.97
CA ARG A 89 -9.86 7.40 1.69
C ARG A 89 -11.04 7.42 0.72
N ASN A 90 -10.78 7.45 -0.60
CA ASN A 90 -11.79 7.62 -1.63
C ASN A 90 -12.12 6.34 -2.41
N PHE A 91 -11.45 5.19 -2.13
CA PHE A 91 -11.79 3.91 -2.75
C PHE A 91 -13.14 3.38 -2.27
N PRO A 92 -13.89 2.64 -3.15
CA PRO A 92 -15.29 2.32 -2.87
C PRO A 92 -15.56 1.39 -1.69
N HIS A 93 -14.60 0.50 -1.34
CA HIS A 93 -14.85 -0.48 -0.28
C HIS A 93 -14.99 0.18 1.08
N ARG A 94 -16.14 -0.04 1.74
CA ARG A 94 -16.49 0.53 3.06
C ARG A 94 -16.29 2.05 3.17
N TRP A 95 -16.36 2.76 2.06
CA TRP A 95 -16.22 4.21 2.05
C TRP A 95 -17.18 4.88 3.03
N ARG A 96 -16.70 5.90 3.71
CA ARG A 96 -17.50 6.76 4.61
C ARG A 96 -17.45 8.19 4.12
N GLY A 97 -18.55 8.93 4.36
CA GLY A 97 -18.62 10.34 3.97
C GLY A 97 -17.65 11.22 4.75
N GLU A 98 -17.34 12.38 4.18
CA GLU A 98 -16.40 13.37 4.72
C GLU A 98 -16.66 13.73 6.19
N HIS A 99 -17.94 13.74 6.62
CA HIS A 99 -18.34 14.02 8.01
C HIS A 99 -17.96 12.91 9.01
N GLN A 100 -17.61 11.71 8.53
CA GLN A 100 -17.18 10.58 9.35
C GLN A 100 -15.69 10.32 9.22
N GLN A 101 -15.12 10.65 8.07
CA GLN A 101 -13.71 10.45 7.77
C GLN A 101 -13.22 11.58 6.87
N SER A 102 -12.40 12.45 7.45
CA SER A 102 -11.81 13.58 6.72
C SER A 102 -10.96 13.09 5.54
N GLY A 103 -11.06 13.78 4.42
CA GLY A 103 -10.34 13.46 3.19
C GLY A 103 -11.02 12.44 2.29
N ALA A 104 -12.19 11.91 2.67
CA ALA A 104 -12.88 10.86 1.93
C ALA A 104 -13.52 11.31 0.62
N GLY A 105 -13.74 12.60 0.46
CA GLY A 105 -14.39 13.15 -0.72
C GLY A 105 -15.92 13.07 -0.68
N PRO A 106 -16.59 13.64 -1.68
CA PRO A 106 -18.05 13.78 -1.68
C PRO A 106 -18.78 12.43 -1.93
N TYR A 107 -18.15 11.48 -2.62
CA TYR A 107 -18.67 10.13 -2.86
C TYR A 107 -17.53 9.19 -3.24
N PRO A 108 -17.71 7.85 -3.15
CA PRO A 108 -16.62 6.91 -3.47
C PRO A 108 -16.19 7.04 -4.94
N ALA A 109 -14.89 7.02 -5.17
CA ALA A 109 -14.27 7.26 -6.48
C ALA A 109 -14.70 8.60 -7.14
N SER A 110 -14.95 9.62 -6.32
CA SER A 110 -15.20 10.98 -6.81
C SER A 110 -13.98 11.58 -7.49
N GLU A 111 -12.80 11.22 -7.04
CA GLU A 111 -11.56 11.78 -7.55
C GLU A 111 -11.13 11.09 -8.84
N PRO A 112 -10.75 11.84 -9.87
CA PRO A 112 -10.40 11.28 -11.16
C PRO A 112 -9.24 10.28 -11.09
N GLU A 113 -8.26 10.50 -10.22
CA GLU A 113 -7.12 9.62 -10.00
C GLU A 113 -7.59 8.25 -9.46
N VAL A 114 -8.45 8.25 -8.44
CA VAL A 114 -9.03 7.03 -7.88
C VAL A 114 -9.92 6.33 -8.89
N ARG A 115 -10.79 7.07 -9.59
CA ARG A 115 -11.68 6.52 -10.61
C ARG A 115 -10.91 5.83 -11.73
N HIS A 116 -9.88 6.46 -12.28
CA HIS A 116 -9.05 5.85 -13.33
C HIS A 116 -8.30 4.62 -12.84
N CYS A 117 -7.81 4.62 -11.59
CA CYS A 117 -7.19 3.45 -10.98
C CYS A 117 -8.20 2.30 -10.85
N VAL A 118 -9.40 2.58 -10.36
CA VAL A 118 -10.51 1.61 -10.26
C VAL A 118 -10.87 1.05 -11.63
N GLU A 119 -11.10 1.90 -12.62
CA GLU A 119 -11.44 1.49 -14.00
C GLU A 119 -10.35 0.64 -14.63
N PHE A 120 -9.08 1.03 -14.46
CA PHE A 120 -7.94 0.25 -14.95
C PHE A 120 -7.93 -1.15 -14.34
N LEU A 121 -7.97 -1.27 -13.03
CA LEU A 121 -7.88 -2.56 -12.34
C LEU A 121 -9.11 -3.45 -12.61
N MET A 122 -10.31 -2.88 -12.69
CA MET A 122 -11.53 -3.63 -13.03
C MET A 122 -11.48 -4.21 -14.45
N ASN A 123 -10.76 -3.57 -15.38
CA ASN A 123 -10.56 -4.04 -16.74
C ASN A 123 -9.37 -5.02 -16.89
N HIS A 124 -8.53 -5.17 -15.87
CA HIS A 124 -7.35 -6.03 -15.87
C HIS A 124 -7.51 -7.22 -14.92
N ARG A 125 -8.37 -8.17 -15.31
CA ARG A 125 -8.70 -9.36 -14.50
C ARG A 125 -7.52 -10.31 -14.24
N ASN A 126 -6.41 -10.09 -14.94
CA ASN A 126 -5.16 -10.84 -14.77
C ASN A 126 -4.34 -10.40 -13.54
N VAL A 127 -4.70 -9.32 -12.87
CA VAL A 127 -4.02 -8.85 -11.67
C VAL A 127 -4.27 -9.81 -10.52
N CYS A 128 -3.18 -10.38 -9.97
CA CYS A 128 -3.20 -11.26 -8.80
C CYS A 128 -2.70 -10.56 -7.54
N GLN A 129 -1.88 -9.53 -7.72
CA GLN A 129 -1.22 -8.82 -6.64
C GLN A 129 -1.07 -7.34 -7.00
N ALA A 130 -1.12 -6.47 -6.01
CA ALA A 130 -0.93 -5.03 -6.15
C ALA A 130 -0.09 -4.49 -4.99
N VAL A 131 0.77 -3.52 -5.26
CA VAL A 131 1.53 -2.78 -4.25
C VAL A 131 1.35 -1.31 -4.53
N THR A 132 0.96 -0.54 -3.52
CA THR A 132 0.91 0.90 -3.57
C THR A 132 2.01 1.49 -2.69
N PHE A 133 2.67 2.54 -3.20
CA PHE A 133 3.76 3.19 -2.50
C PHE A 133 3.31 4.52 -1.95
N HIS A 134 3.52 4.68 -0.66
CA HIS A 134 3.22 5.86 0.13
C HIS A 134 4.50 6.36 0.83
N THR A 135 4.37 7.40 1.58
CA THR A 135 5.33 7.89 2.55
C THR A 135 4.55 8.38 3.77
N PHE A 136 5.07 8.25 4.93
CA PHE A 136 6.37 7.78 5.43
C PHE A 136 6.13 6.83 6.61
N SER A 137 7.13 6.17 7.06
CA SER A 137 7.29 5.46 8.36
C SER A 137 8.14 4.20 8.22
N GLY A 138 8.42 3.76 6.98
CA GLY A 138 9.25 2.59 6.72
C GLY A 138 8.57 1.30 7.15
N VAL A 139 7.34 1.05 6.68
CA VAL A 139 6.56 -0.15 7.02
C VAL A 139 5.91 -0.76 5.77
N ILE A 140 5.59 -2.04 5.84
CA ILE A 140 4.75 -2.74 4.86
C ILE A 140 3.41 -3.03 5.55
N LEU A 141 2.35 -2.49 4.99
CA LEU A 141 0.98 -2.64 5.51
C LEU A 141 0.21 -3.68 4.70
N ARG A 142 -0.64 -4.44 5.37
CA ARG A 142 -1.57 -5.38 4.78
C ARG A 142 -3.00 -5.19 5.29
N PRO A 143 -4.01 -5.61 4.56
CA PRO A 143 -5.39 -5.67 5.02
C PRO A 143 -5.55 -6.50 6.31
N TYR A 144 -6.63 -6.28 7.06
CA TYR A 144 -7.64 -5.25 6.81
C TYR A 144 -7.34 -3.97 7.56
N SER A 145 -7.93 -2.87 7.07
CA SER A 145 -7.96 -1.60 7.81
C SER A 145 -9.11 -1.52 8.81
N THR A 146 -10.16 -2.32 8.59
CA THR A 146 -11.44 -2.21 9.33
C THR A 146 -11.77 -3.43 10.19
N GLU A 147 -11.08 -4.55 10.00
CA GLU A 147 -11.37 -5.83 10.66
C GLU A 147 -10.10 -6.52 11.13
N PRO A 148 -10.17 -7.34 12.20
CA PRO A 148 -9.03 -8.09 12.69
C PRO A 148 -8.65 -9.24 11.76
N ASP A 149 -7.48 -9.84 11.99
CA ASP A 149 -6.92 -10.95 11.21
C ASP A 149 -7.88 -12.15 11.05
N GLU A 150 -8.73 -12.40 12.04
CA GLU A 150 -9.70 -13.49 12.05
C GLU A 150 -10.78 -13.36 10.98
N ALA A 151 -10.97 -12.16 10.42
CA ALA A 151 -11.91 -11.92 9.31
C ALA A 151 -11.35 -12.38 7.95
N LEU A 152 -10.04 -12.60 7.85
CA LEU A 152 -9.40 -13.12 6.65
C LEU A 152 -9.54 -14.65 6.56
N PRO A 153 -9.78 -15.23 5.38
CA PRO A 153 -9.57 -16.65 5.16
C PRO A 153 -8.15 -17.03 5.57
N LYS A 154 -8.04 -18.14 6.32
CA LYS A 154 -6.74 -18.54 6.89
C LYS A 154 -5.63 -18.66 5.85
N GLY A 155 -5.91 -19.27 4.69
CA GLY A 155 -4.92 -19.42 3.62
C GLY A 155 -4.45 -18.08 3.06
N ASP A 156 -5.36 -17.10 2.98
CA ASP A 156 -5.02 -15.77 2.52
C ASP A 156 -4.18 -15.01 3.55
N LEU A 157 -4.50 -15.11 4.83
CA LEU A 157 -3.70 -14.53 5.91
C LEU A 157 -2.29 -15.12 5.94
N ASP A 158 -2.16 -16.45 5.78
CA ASP A 158 -0.88 -17.14 5.73
C ASP A 158 -0.04 -16.63 4.53
N ASN A 159 -0.67 -16.43 3.36
CA ASN A 159 -0.02 -15.87 2.18
C ASN A 159 0.35 -14.39 2.36
N PHE A 160 -0.53 -13.55 2.93
CA PHE A 160 -0.19 -12.16 3.25
C PHE A 160 1.05 -12.07 4.13
N LYS A 161 1.13 -12.92 5.16
CA LYS A 161 2.29 -12.98 6.05
C LYS A 161 3.53 -13.48 5.30
N TYR A 162 3.44 -14.58 4.58
CA TYR A 162 4.56 -15.16 3.84
C TYR A 162 5.19 -14.17 2.84
N PHE A 163 4.37 -13.49 2.06
CA PHE A 163 4.83 -12.52 1.08
C PHE A 163 5.35 -11.23 1.74
N GLY A 164 4.65 -10.74 2.74
CA GLY A 164 5.04 -9.54 3.47
C GLY A 164 6.32 -9.74 4.28
N ASP A 165 6.49 -10.88 4.96
CA ASP A 165 7.71 -11.23 5.70
C ASP A 165 8.94 -11.28 4.77
N ARG A 166 8.77 -11.71 3.53
CA ARG A 166 9.85 -11.66 2.54
C ARG A 166 10.22 -10.23 2.19
N GLY A 167 9.22 -9.35 2.04
CA GLY A 167 9.43 -7.91 1.88
C GLY A 167 10.17 -7.31 3.08
N SER A 168 9.69 -7.65 4.28
CA SER A 168 10.30 -7.23 5.54
C SER A 168 11.76 -7.62 5.66
N HIS A 169 12.09 -8.86 5.29
CA HIS A 169 13.47 -9.38 5.31
C HIS A 169 14.41 -8.58 4.39
N TRP A 170 13.94 -8.16 3.22
CA TRP A 170 14.80 -7.44 2.26
C TRP A 170 14.90 -5.94 2.55
N THR A 171 13.81 -5.33 2.98
CA THR A 171 13.74 -3.88 3.20
C THR A 171 14.13 -3.47 4.64
N GLY A 172 14.02 -4.38 5.59
CA GLY A 172 14.05 -4.06 7.01
C GLY A 172 12.80 -3.36 7.53
N TYR A 173 11.76 -3.17 6.70
CA TYR A 173 10.49 -2.60 7.10
C TYR A 173 9.62 -3.67 7.78
N PRO A 174 9.04 -3.44 8.96
CA PRO A 174 8.14 -4.40 9.57
C PRO A 174 6.86 -4.58 8.74
N LEU A 175 6.37 -5.83 8.70
CA LEU A 175 5.03 -6.14 8.19
C LEU A 175 4.02 -5.88 9.29
N LEU A 176 3.05 -5.01 9.03
CA LEU A 176 2.03 -4.59 9.98
C LEU A 176 0.63 -4.83 9.40
N CYS A 177 -0.33 -5.12 10.27
CA CYS A 177 -1.75 -5.10 9.95
C CYS A 177 -2.31 -3.70 10.22
N VAL A 178 -2.97 -3.09 9.25
CA VAL A 178 -3.51 -1.73 9.44
C VAL A 178 -4.44 -1.68 10.65
N TYR A 179 -5.35 -2.67 10.79
CA TYR A 179 -6.29 -2.71 11.92
C TYR A 179 -5.63 -2.82 13.29
N HIS A 180 -4.57 -3.62 13.43
CA HIS A 180 -3.93 -3.86 14.71
C HIS A 180 -2.87 -2.81 15.04
N ASP A 181 -2.09 -2.38 14.04
CA ASP A 181 -0.79 -1.76 14.25
C ASP A 181 -0.69 -0.33 13.70
N PHE A 182 -1.62 0.10 12.83
CA PHE A 182 -1.46 1.35 12.07
C PHE A 182 -2.69 2.28 12.12
N ARG A 183 -3.45 2.26 13.20
CA ARG A 183 -4.58 3.19 13.38
C ARG A 183 -4.13 4.48 14.06
N TYR A 184 -4.73 5.60 13.63
CA TYR A 184 -4.52 6.90 14.29
C TYR A 184 -5.15 6.94 15.69
N SER A 185 -6.22 6.22 15.89
CA SER A 185 -6.92 6.07 17.17
C SER A 185 -7.49 4.65 17.28
N PRO A 186 -7.49 4.02 18.46
CA PRO A 186 -8.12 2.72 18.65
C PRO A 186 -9.62 2.68 18.32
N LYS A 187 -10.27 3.87 18.33
CA LYS A 187 -11.70 4.01 18.05
C LYS A 187 -12.03 4.25 16.59
N ASP A 188 -11.01 4.61 15.77
CA ASP A 188 -11.22 5.02 14.39
C ASP A 188 -10.59 4.01 13.43
N ASN A 189 -11.43 3.33 12.67
CA ASN A 189 -10.98 2.49 11.57
C ASN A 189 -10.78 3.36 10.32
N ILE A 190 -9.68 3.12 9.62
CA ILE A 190 -9.41 3.71 8.33
C ILE A 190 -10.27 2.99 7.28
N THR A 191 -10.97 3.72 6.41
CA THR A 191 -11.86 3.15 5.38
C THR A 191 -11.61 3.77 4.01
N GLY A 192 -12.14 3.14 2.96
CA GLY A 192 -11.94 3.63 1.60
C GLY A 192 -10.49 3.55 1.13
N THR A 193 -9.74 2.54 1.59
CA THR A 193 -8.33 2.32 1.25
C THR A 193 -8.18 1.48 -0.02
N PHE A 194 -7.06 1.67 -0.72
CA PHE A 194 -6.72 0.94 -1.93
C PHE A 194 -6.56 -0.56 -1.66
N ASP A 195 -5.80 -0.92 -0.63
CA ASP A 195 -5.46 -2.30 -0.31
C ASP A 195 -6.69 -3.14 0.08
N ASP A 196 -7.56 -2.63 0.96
CA ASP A 196 -8.82 -3.29 1.28
C ASP A 196 -9.72 -3.42 0.04
N TRP A 197 -9.81 -2.36 -0.79
CA TRP A 197 -10.62 -2.38 -1.99
C TRP A 197 -10.13 -3.40 -3.02
N VAL A 198 -8.84 -3.48 -3.28
CA VAL A 198 -8.24 -4.45 -4.22
C VAL A 198 -8.51 -5.87 -3.75
N TYR A 199 -8.26 -6.16 -2.49
CA TYR A 199 -8.47 -7.49 -1.94
C TYR A 199 -9.95 -7.90 -1.96
N GLU A 200 -10.85 -7.01 -1.50
CA GLU A 200 -12.28 -7.30 -1.43
C GLU A 200 -12.97 -7.37 -2.80
N THR A 201 -12.60 -6.49 -3.72
CA THR A 201 -13.31 -6.37 -5.02
C THR A 201 -12.72 -7.28 -6.08
N LEU A 202 -11.40 -7.43 -6.10
CA LEU A 202 -10.69 -8.20 -7.13
C LEU A 202 -10.23 -9.57 -6.60
N GLY A 203 -10.21 -9.76 -5.29
CA GLY A 203 -9.60 -10.95 -4.68
C GLY A 203 -8.11 -11.05 -5.04
N ALA A 204 -7.43 -9.93 -5.15
CA ALA A 204 -6.00 -9.85 -5.38
C ALA A 204 -5.29 -9.47 -4.09
N TYR A 205 -4.13 -10.07 -3.81
CA TYR A 205 -3.32 -9.64 -2.68
C TYR A 205 -2.85 -8.22 -2.87
N SER A 206 -2.87 -7.42 -1.80
CA SER A 206 -2.49 -6.01 -1.87
C SER A 206 -1.72 -5.57 -0.64
N TRP A 207 -0.74 -4.71 -0.84
CA TRP A 207 0.07 -4.12 0.22
C TRP A 207 0.20 -2.62 -0.02
N THR A 208 0.27 -1.88 1.08
CA THR A 208 0.68 -0.48 1.10
C THR A 208 2.07 -0.39 1.73
N VAL A 209 3.00 0.24 1.05
CA VAL A 209 4.36 0.45 1.55
C VAL A 209 4.56 1.92 1.86
N GLU A 210 4.75 2.23 3.13
CA GLU A 210 5.16 3.56 3.59
C GLU A 210 6.67 3.66 3.50
N ILE A 211 7.17 4.21 2.39
CA ILE A 211 8.62 4.32 2.14
C ILE A 211 9.23 5.33 3.10
N TRP A 212 10.45 5.04 3.55
CA TRP A 212 11.30 5.93 4.30
C TRP A 212 10.93 6.13 5.77
N SER A 213 11.92 6.05 6.62
CA SER A 213 11.85 6.48 8.02
C SER A 213 13.17 7.10 8.42
N VAL A 214 13.20 8.41 8.53
CA VAL A 214 14.38 9.11 9.02
C VAL A 214 14.71 8.73 10.47
N LEU A 215 13.70 8.48 11.30
CA LEU A 215 13.89 8.06 12.69
C LEU A 215 14.71 6.77 12.75
N ARG A 216 14.35 5.78 11.94
CA ARG A 216 15.10 4.53 11.85
C ARG A 216 16.52 4.75 11.32
N LYS A 217 16.71 5.60 10.32
CA LYS A 217 18.04 5.93 9.78
C LYS A 217 18.92 6.64 10.82
N ALA A 218 18.33 7.48 11.64
CA ALA A 218 19.01 8.13 12.78
C ALA A 218 19.22 7.19 13.98
N GLY A 219 18.76 5.92 13.91
CA GLY A 219 18.89 4.96 15.02
C GLY A 219 17.85 5.13 16.12
N ILE A 220 16.78 5.90 15.87
CA ILE A 220 15.66 6.10 16.79
C ILE A 220 14.65 4.98 16.58
N THR A 221 14.66 3.99 17.46
CA THR A 221 13.81 2.79 17.35
C THR A 221 12.48 2.93 18.08
N SER A 222 12.34 3.88 18.99
CA SER A 222 11.14 4.13 19.76
C SER A 222 9.95 4.62 18.93
N GLY A 223 10.20 5.15 17.73
CA GLY A 223 9.19 5.80 16.90
C GLY A 223 8.05 4.88 16.42
N LEU A 224 8.33 3.58 16.22
CA LEU A 224 7.34 2.61 15.74
C LEU A 224 6.80 1.70 16.86
N ASP A 225 7.61 1.46 17.89
CA ASP A 225 7.29 0.54 19.00
C ASP A 225 6.82 1.27 20.25
N ARG A 226 6.63 2.58 20.18
CA ARG A 226 6.29 3.36 21.35
C ARG A 226 4.89 3.04 21.84
N GLN A 227 4.80 2.40 22.98
CA GLN A 227 3.58 2.39 23.77
C GLN A 227 3.34 3.79 24.32
N THR A 228 2.18 4.37 24.01
CA THR A 228 1.74 5.58 24.71
C THR A 228 1.65 5.31 26.21
N ARG A 229 1.61 6.35 27.04
CA ARG A 229 1.38 6.21 28.51
C ARG A 229 0.12 5.39 28.84
N ARG A 230 -0.77 5.16 27.86
CA ARG A 230 -1.96 4.32 27.98
C ARG A 230 -1.78 2.89 27.45
N GLY A 231 -0.55 2.49 27.04
CA GLY A 231 -0.26 1.16 26.51
C GLY A 231 -0.73 0.92 25.09
N GLU A 232 -1.07 1.97 24.34
CA GLU A 232 -1.49 1.88 22.95
C GLU A 232 -0.29 2.10 22.02
N HIS A 233 -0.09 1.22 21.03
CA HIS A 233 0.87 1.44 19.97
C HIS A 233 0.27 2.45 18.97
N ARG A 234 0.95 3.58 18.76
CA ARG A 234 0.54 4.59 17.80
C ARG A 234 1.73 4.95 16.92
N PHE A 235 1.60 4.73 15.63
CA PHE A 235 2.67 5.05 14.68
C PHE A 235 3.03 6.55 14.67
N ILE A 236 2.09 7.42 15.02
CA ILE A 236 2.30 8.87 15.17
C ILE A 236 2.77 9.26 16.59
N GLY A 237 2.91 8.30 17.51
CA GLY A 237 3.19 8.58 18.92
C GLY A 237 4.47 9.38 19.15
N TRP A 238 5.48 9.17 18.30
CA TRP A 238 6.72 9.95 18.37
C TRP A 238 6.49 11.43 18.09
N PHE A 239 5.64 11.78 17.14
CA PHE A 239 5.32 13.18 16.82
C PHE A 239 4.47 13.86 17.90
N GLU A 240 3.78 13.10 18.73
CA GLU A 240 3.00 13.62 19.84
C GLU A 240 3.85 13.81 21.09
N GLU A 241 4.78 12.91 21.36
CA GLU A 241 5.62 12.93 22.54
C GLU A 241 6.91 12.11 22.32
N HIS A 242 8.08 12.74 22.47
CA HIS A 242 9.39 12.09 22.44
C HIS A 242 10.36 12.79 23.39
N PRO A 243 11.44 12.10 23.84
CA PRO A 243 12.53 12.74 24.57
C PRO A 243 13.31 13.70 23.66
N VAL A 244 13.77 14.80 24.21
CA VAL A 244 14.57 15.78 23.46
C VAL A 244 15.89 15.16 22.97
N GLU A 245 16.42 14.16 23.65
CA GLU A 245 17.61 13.42 23.25
C GLU A 245 17.45 12.72 21.90
N GLU A 246 16.24 12.24 21.56
CA GLU A 246 15.95 11.65 20.24
C GLU A 246 15.90 12.73 19.14
N GLU A 247 15.39 13.91 19.47
CA GLU A 247 15.42 15.05 18.55
C GLU A 247 16.84 15.56 18.33
N MET A 248 17.67 15.59 19.38
CA MET A 248 19.11 15.88 19.27
C MET A 248 19.85 14.84 18.42
N GLN A 249 19.52 13.56 18.58
CA GLN A 249 20.06 12.48 17.76
C GLN A 249 19.68 12.63 16.29
N LEU A 250 18.43 13.03 15.99
CA LEU A 250 17.99 13.33 14.64
C LEU A 250 18.73 14.54 14.05
N LEU A 251 18.95 15.58 14.85
CA LEU A 251 19.71 16.76 14.44
C LEU A 251 21.17 16.41 14.14
N GLN A 252 21.80 15.61 14.98
CA GLN A 252 23.14 15.08 14.75
C GLN A 252 23.22 14.25 13.46
N PHE A 253 22.20 13.41 13.20
CA PHE A 253 22.12 12.67 11.94
C PHE A 253 22.07 13.61 10.72
N CYS A 254 21.34 14.72 10.80
CA CYS A 254 21.28 15.71 9.73
C CYS A 254 22.64 16.41 9.55
N ASP A 255 23.31 16.77 10.62
CA ASP A 255 24.62 17.40 10.57
C ASP A 255 25.67 16.46 9.97
N ASP A 256 25.72 15.19 10.40
CA ASP A 256 26.74 14.22 9.98
C ASP A 256 26.50 13.66 8.57
N HIS A 257 25.24 13.48 8.19
CA HIS A 257 24.91 12.76 6.96
C HIS A 257 24.24 13.60 5.87
N LEU A 258 23.70 14.77 6.22
CA LEU A 258 22.95 15.60 5.28
C LEU A 258 23.52 17.03 5.14
N GLU A 259 24.74 17.28 5.62
CA GLU A 259 25.38 18.60 5.58
C GLU A 259 24.51 19.68 6.29
N GLY A 260 23.87 19.29 7.40
CA GLY A 260 22.92 20.14 8.12
C GLY A 260 21.56 20.32 7.42
N LYS A 261 21.35 19.75 6.23
CA LYS A 261 20.04 19.78 5.56
C LYS A 261 19.04 18.93 6.33
N GLY A 262 17.79 19.36 6.36
CA GLY A 262 16.71 18.72 7.13
C GLY A 262 16.28 19.58 8.32
N PHE A 263 17.17 20.45 8.82
CA PHE A 263 16.84 21.51 9.78
C PHE A 263 17.29 22.86 9.23
N VAL A 264 16.42 23.86 9.30
CA VAL A 264 16.73 25.23 8.91
C VAL A 264 16.90 26.07 10.16
N ASN A 265 18.02 26.80 10.25
CA ASN A 265 18.26 27.69 11.38
C ASN A 265 17.19 28.79 11.43
N TRP A 266 16.85 29.21 12.65
CA TRP A 266 15.89 30.27 12.86
C TRP A 266 16.44 31.62 12.36
N GLU A 267 15.71 32.23 11.40
CA GLU A 267 16.06 33.53 10.83
C GLU A 267 14.95 34.55 11.05
N THR A 268 15.32 35.77 11.40
CA THR A 268 14.35 36.86 11.63
C THR A 268 13.64 37.26 10.33
N PHE A 269 12.34 37.34 10.41
CA PHE A 269 11.47 37.73 9.29
C PHE A 269 10.41 38.72 9.76
N GLN A 270 10.12 39.73 8.94
CA GLN A 270 9.04 40.68 9.21
C GLN A 270 7.74 40.19 8.56
N HIS A 271 6.96 39.45 9.34
CA HIS A 271 5.69 38.91 8.86
C HIS A 271 4.65 40.02 8.72
N PRO A 272 3.87 40.07 7.61
CA PRO A 272 2.94 41.18 7.36
C PRO A 272 1.82 41.29 8.41
N ASP A 273 1.36 40.16 8.97
CA ASP A 273 0.26 40.14 9.93
C ASP A 273 0.74 40.01 11.39
N LEU A 274 1.81 39.23 11.64
CA LEU A 274 2.28 38.91 12.98
C LEU A 274 3.38 39.84 13.49
N GLY A 275 3.96 40.67 12.62
CA GLY A 275 5.14 41.49 12.94
C GLY A 275 6.43 40.65 12.95
N PRO A 276 7.38 40.95 13.88
CA PRO A 276 8.66 40.22 13.92
C PRO A 276 8.44 38.76 14.34
N VAL A 277 8.90 37.81 13.52
CA VAL A 277 8.94 36.39 13.76
C VAL A 277 10.31 35.82 13.42
N GLU A 278 10.60 34.59 13.79
CA GLU A 278 11.73 33.84 13.26
C GLU A 278 11.18 32.60 12.54
N ILE A 279 11.67 32.36 11.30
CA ILE A 279 11.29 31.21 10.47
C ILE A 279 12.43 30.20 10.50
N GLY A 280 12.10 28.90 10.65
CA GLY A 280 13.08 27.83 10.71
C GLY A 280 12.48 26.52 11.19
N GLY A 281 13.31 25.64 11.74
CA GLY A 281 12.92 24.34 12.27
C GLY A 281 13.05 23.21 11.26
N TRP A 282 12.37 22.10 11.50
CA TRP A 282 12.45 20.92 10.69
C TRP A 282 11.81 21.09 9.30
N ASP A 283 12.56 20.75 8.26
CA ASP A 283 12.02 20.62 6.91
C ASP A 283 11.32 19.26 6.79
N MET A 284 10.04 19.25 7.18
CA MET A 284 9.23 18.04 7.21
C MET A 284 9.11 17.38 5.83
N PHE A 285 9.05 18.18 4.76
CA PHE A 285 8.89 17.64 3.42
C PHE A 285 10.17 16.96 2.92
N TYR A 286 11.32 17.57 3.13
CA TYR A 286 12.62 17.04 2.71
C TYR A 286 13.07 15.85 3.56
N LEU A 287 12.87 15.92 4.87
CA LEU A 287 13.47 14.97 5.81
C LEU A 287 12.55 13.80 6.16
N PHE A 288 11.27 14.08 6.45
CA PHE A 288 10.33 13.07 6.93
C PHE A 288 9.50 12.46 5.80
N ARG A 289 9.02 13.29 4.85
CA ARG A 289 8.11 12.82 3.80
C ARG A 289 8.82 12.11 2.65
N ASN A 290 10.09 12.40 2.43
CA ASN A 290 10.84 11.81 1.33
C ASN A 290 12.23 11.38 1.79
N PRO A 291 12.79 10.27 1.25
CA PRO A 291 14.19 9.99 1.43
C PRO A 291 15.02 11.06 0.72
N PRO A 292 15.95 11.72 1.40
CA PRO A 292 16.95 12.54 0.73
C PRO A 292 17.62 11.74 -0.40
N ILE A 293 17.91 12.39 -1.54
CA ILE A 293 18.42 11.72 -2.77
C ILE A 293 19.56 10.76 -2.50
N LYS A 294 20.44 11.09 -1.56
CA LYS A 294 21.55 10.25 -1.11
C LYS A 294 21.11 8.83 -0.68
N PHE A 295 19.90 8.67 -0.14
CA PHE A 295 19.37 7.41 0.37
C PHE A 295 18.36 6.76 -0.56
N LEU A 296 17.90 7.46 -1.60
CA LEU A 296 16.79 7.03 -2.45
C LEU A 296 17.03 5.65 -3.09
N GLU A 297 18.19 5.43 -3.69
CA GLU A 297 18.51 4.16 -4.35
C GLU A 297 18.50 3.00 -3.35
N ALA A 298 19.10 3.19 -2.18
CA ALA A 298 19.15 2.18 -1.12
C ALA A 298 17.77 1.84 -0.54
N GLU A 299 16.82 2.77 -0.57
CA GLU A 299 15.43 2.51 -0.16
C GLU A 299 14.64 1.78 -1.27
N LEU A 300 14.87 2.10 -2.54
CA LEU A 300 14.06 1.59 -3.65
C LEU A 300 14.52 0.22 -4.16
N GLU A 301 15.82 -0.10 -4.11
CA GLU A 301 16.35 -1.37 -4.62
C GLU A 301 15.67 -2.59 -3.96
N PRO A 302 15.64 -2.73 -2.61
CA PRO A 302 15.03 -3.88 -1.97
C PRO A 302 13.51 -3.96 -2.19
N LEU A 303 12.84 -2.83 -2.30
CA LEU A 303 11.41 -2.77 -2.66
C LEU A 303 11.16 -3.26 -4.07
N THR A 304 11.97 -2.82 -5.03
CA THR A 304 11.90 -3.26 -6.43
C THR A 304 12.12 -4.77 -6.53
N ARG A 305 13.12 -5.29 -5.84
CA ARG A 305 13.39 -6.72 -5.75
C ARG A 305 12.20 -7.50 -5.21
N TRP A 306 11.57 -7.01 -4.16
CA TRP A 306 10.38 -7.63 -3.57
C TRP A 306 9.20 -7.65 -4.54
N VAL A 307 8.91 -6.54 -5.21
CA VAL A 307 7.81 -6.46 -6.19
C VAL A 307 8.02 -7.40 -7.37
N VAL A 308 9.24 -7.48 -7.90
CA VAL A 308 9.58 -8.44 -8.97
C VAL A 308 9.43 -9.89 -8.50
N TRP A 309 9.82 -10.17 -7.26
CA TRP A 309 9.64 -11.50 -6.68
C TRP A 309 8.16 -11.86 -6.45
N LEU A 310 7.34 -10.91 -6.01
CA LEU A 310 5.89 -11.10 -5.91
C LEU A 310 5.29 -11.52 -7.26
N ALA A 311 5.71 -10.90 -8.36
CA ALA A 311 5.23 -11.25 -9.69
C ALA A 311 5.56 -12.71 -10.08
N GLN A 312 6.63 -13.30 -9.56
CA GLN A 312 7.00 -14.70 -9.80
C GLN A 312 6.09 -15.69 -9.07
N ALA A 313 5.38 -15.25 -8.06
CA ALA A 313 4.44 -16.09 -7.30
C ALA A 313 3.09 -16.29 -8.01
N ASN A 314 2.83 -15.58 -9.10
CA ASN A 314 1.57 -15.66 -9.83
C ASN A 314 1.31 -17.07 -10.38
N PRO A 315 0.04 -17.49 -10.56
CA PRO A 315 -0.29 -18.75 -11.19
C PRO A 315 0.21 -18.78 -12.64
N ARG A 316 0.57 -19.96 -13.12
CA ARG A 316 1.10 -20.13 -14.47
C ARG A 316 0.70 -21.48 -15.06
N LEU A 317 -0.11 -21.47 -16.09
CA LEU A 317 -0.43 -22.69 -16.83
C LEU A 317 0.79 -23.18 -17.63
N VAL A 318 0.97 -24.49 -17.63
CA VAL A 318 1.93 -25.20 -18.48
C VAL A 318 1.27 -26.42 -19.08
N MET A 319 1.60 -26.75 -20.32
CA MET A 319 1.22 -28.01 -20.94
C MET A 319 2.14 -29.11 -20.41
N ALA A 320 1.57 -30.05 -19.66
CA ALA A 320 2.31 -31.17 -19.10
C ALA A 320 2.41 -32.33 -20.09
N GLU A 321 1.32 -32.64 -20.78
CA GLU A 321 1.27 -33.75 -21.72
C GLU A 321 0.24 -33.52 -22.80
N GLN A 322 0.51 -34.03 -23.99
CA GLN A 322 -0.39 -34.07 -25.13
C GLN A 322 -0.33 -35.48 -25.74
N ILE A 323 -1.48 -36.15 -25.82
CA ILE A 323 -1.55 -37.55 -26.25
C ILE A 323 -2.51 -37.67 -27.42
N GLU A 324 -2.10 -38.39 -28.46
CA GLU A 324 -2.85 -38.69 -29.66
C GLU A 324 -2.93 -40.22 -29.82
N THR A 325 -4.12 -40.78 -29.69
CA THR A 325 -4.33 -42.21 -29.85
C THR A 325 -5.23 -42.49 -31.04
N PRO A 326 -4.75 -43.12 -32.12
CA PRO A 326 -5.58 -43.49 -33.25
C PRO A 326 -6.53 -44.63 -32.82
N LEU A 327 -7.81 -44.48 -33.27
CA LEU A 327 -8.89 -45.45 -33.00
C LEU A 327 -9.34 -46.18 -34.26
N GLY A 328 -8.74 -45.92 -35.38
CA GLY A 328 -9.12 -46.41 -36.72
C GLY A 328 -10.15 -45.52 -37.44
N ASP A 329 -10.31 -45.71 -38.71
CA ASP A 329 -11.27 -44.98 -39.61
C ASP A 329 -11.18 -43.46 -39.52
N GLY A 330 -9.96 -42.90 -39.32
CA GLY A 330 -9.72 -41.47 -39.15
C GLY A 330 -10.22 -40.89 -37.84
N LEU A 331 -10.52 -41.75 -36.87
CA LEU A 331 -10.88 -41.36 -35.50
C LEU A 331 -9.64 -41.31 -34.58
N TYR A 332 -9.62 -40.32 -33.74
CA TYR A 332 -8.55 -40.12 -32.75
C TYR A 332 -9.12 -39.79 -31.36
N ARG A 333 -8.54 -40.39 -30.31
CA ARG A 333 -8.65 -39.86 -28.95
C ARG A 333 -7.54 -38.86 -28.72
N LEU A 334 -7.91 -37.65 -28.34
CA LEU A 334 -7.00 -36.55 -28.06
C LEU A 334 -7.10 -36.23 -26.57
N GLU A 335 -5.97 -36.20 -25.89
CA GLU A 335 -5.92 -35.89 -24.48
C GLU A 335 -4.91 -34.75 -24.25
N LEU A 336 -5.28 -33.80 -23.43
CA LEU A 336 -4.45 -32.68 -23.04
C LEU A 336 -4.39 -32.62 -21.49
N VAL A 337 -3.17 -32.59 -20.97
CA VAL A 337 -2.88 -32.43 -19.54
C VAL A 337 -2.24 -31.09 -19.31
N VAL A 338 -2.83 -30.30 -18.42
CA VAL A 338 -2.39 -28.95 -18.12
C VAL A 338 -2.21 -28.81 -16.61
N ASP A 339 -1.09 -28.21 -16.21
CA ASP A 339 -0.74 -27.98 -14.82
C ASP A 339 -0.70 -26.47 -14.51
N ASN A 340 -0.96 -26.15 -13.25
CA ASN A 340 -0.54 -24.90 -12.68
C ASN A 340 0.86 -25.08 -12.07
N ALA A 341 1.88 -24.50 -12.70
CA ALA A 341 3.26 -24.50 -12.21
C ALA A 341 3.59 -23.26 -11.37
N GLY A 342 2.59 -22.42 -11.03
CA GLY A 342 2.75 -21.23 -10.23
C GLY A 342 2.71 -21.51 -8.74
N TRP A 343 3.17 -20.54 -7.95
CA TRP A 343 3.08 -20.60 -6.49
C TRP A 343 1.64 -20.46 -6.00
N LEU A 344 0.91 -19.46 -6.52
CA LEU A 344 -0.49 -19.22 -6.20
C LEU A 344 -1.41 -20.15 -7.02
N PRO A 345 -2.59 -20.50 -6.48
CA PRO A 345 -3.63 -21.18 -7.23
C PRO A 345 -4.16 -20.30 -8.37
N THR A 346 -4.80 -20.92 -9.37
CA THR A 346 -5.30 -20.16 -10.53
C THR A 346 -6.31 -19.07 -10.13
N TYR A 347 -7.07 -19.27 -9.08
CA TYR A 347 -7.97 -18.25 -8.53
C TYR A 347 -7.25 -17.13 -7.75
N GLY A 348 -5.97 -17.29 -7.41
CA GLY A 348 -5.15 -16.33 -6.68
C GLY A 348 -5.35 -16.41 -5.17
N SER A 349 -6.46 -15.90 -4.63
CA SER A 349 -6.80 -15.89 -3.22
C SER A 349 -8.07 -16.69 -2.92
N GLN A 350 -8.22 -17.17 -1.68
CA GLN A 350 -9.44 -17.82 -1.22
C GLN A 350 -10.65 -16.87 -1.32
N LYS A 351 -10.44 -15.59 -1.06
CA LYS A 351 -11.44 -14.54 -1.26
C LYS A 351 -11.97 -14.52 -2.69
N ALA A 352 -11.08 -14.62 -3.68
CA ALA A 352 -11.48 -14.66 -5.08
C ALA A 352 -12.28 -15.92 -5.44
N LEU A 353 -11.92 -17.05 -4.85
CA LEU A 353 -12.64 -18.33 -5.06
C LEU A 353 -14.05 -18.27 -4.47
N GLU A 354 -14.18 -17.89 -3.21
CA GLU A 354 -15.47 -17.79 -2.50
C GLU A 354 -16.40 -16.76 -3.14
N GLY A 355 -15.85 -15.61 -3.52
CA GLY A 355 -16.57 -14.53 -4.21
C GLY A 355 -16.86 -14.82 -5.68
N LYS A 356 -16.36 -15.93 -6.25
CA LYS A 356 -16.46 -16.25 -7.69
C LYS A 356 -15.99 -15.12 -8.59
N LEU A 357 -14.93 -14.40 -8.16
CA LEU A 357 -14.39 -13.23 -8.84
C LEU A 357 -13.56 -13.60 -10.07
N VAL A 358 -13.10 -14.86 -10.16
CA VAL A 358 -12.25 -15.38 -11.24
C VAL A 358 -12.93 -16.58 -11.89
N ARG A 359 -12.98 -16.57 -13.22
CA ARG A 359 -13.52 -17.68 -14.00
C ARG A 359 -12.57 -18.88 -13.95
N GLY A 360 -13.12 -20.07 -14.06
CA GLY A 360 -12.32 -21.29 -14.25
C GLY A 360 -11.63 -21.35 -15.60
N ILE A 361 -10.78 -22.34 -15.75
CA ILE A 361 -10.04 -22.61 -16.98
C ILE A 361 -11.00 -22.91 -18.12
N ARG A 362 -10.82 -22.25 -19.26
CA ARG A 362 -11.55 -22.51 -20.50
C ARG A 362 -10.65 -23.22 -21.50
N VAL A 363 -11.14 -24.32 -22.03
CA VAL A 363 -10.45 -25.09 -23.08
C VAL A 363 -11.27 -25.12 -24.33
N GLU A 364 -10.64 -24.82 -25.48
CA GLU A 364 -11.25 -24.76 -26.80
C GLU A 364 -10.54 -25.75 -27.74
N LEU A 365 -11.31 -26.46 -28.59
CA LEU A 365 -10.82 -27.36 -29.63
C LEU A 365 -11.40 -26.97 -31.00
N SER A 366 -10.59 -27.02 -32.05
CA SER A 366 -11.01 -26.69 -33.42
C SER A 366 -10.17 -27.45 -34.46
N GLY A 367 -10.58 -27.44 -35.74
CA GLY A 367 -9.84 -28.08 -36.84
C GLY A 367 -10.19 -29.54 -37.10
N PHE A 368 -11.18 -30.10 -36.41
CA PHE A 368 -11.68 -31.46 -36.65
C PHE A 368 -12.86 -31.45 -37.66
N SER A 369 -13.09 -32.57 -38.35
CA SER A 369 -14.28 -32.70 -39.27
C SER A 369 -15.54 -33.05 -38.47
N GLN A 370 -15.44 -33.84 -37.44
CA GLN A 370 -16.55 -34.22 -36.53
C GLN A 370 -16.06 -34.43 -35.10
N LEU A 371 -16.83 -33.95 -34.14
CA LEU A 371 -16.62 -34.24 -32.73
C LEU A 371 -17.55 -35.39 -32.31
N ILE A 372 -16.98 -36.50 -31.84
CA ILE A 372 -17.72 -37.68 -31.45
C ILE A 372 -18.00 -37.69 -29.96
N GLU A 373 -16.94 -37.33 -29.16
CA GLU A 373 -17.01 -37.27 -27.73
C GLU A 373 -16.33 -36.01 -27.21
N GLY A 374 -16.81 -35.47 -26.08
CA GLY A 374 -16.33 -34.24 -25.48
C GLY A 374 -17.12 -33.01 -25.93
N LYS A 375 -16.60 -31.83 -25.66
CA LYS A 375 -17.21 -30.54 -26.05
C LYS A 375 -16.15 -29.69 -26.74
N ARG A 376 -16.59 -28.91 -27.77
CA ARG A 376 -15.71 -27.98 -28.46
C ARG A 376 -15.15 -26.89 -27.54
N GLU A 377 -15.94 -26.44 -26.60
CA GLU A 377 -15.56 -25.49 -25.55
C GLU A 377 -15.99 -26.09 -24.20
N GLN A 378 -15.06 -26.09 -23.24
CA GLN A 378 -15.30 -26.59 -21.91
C GLN A 378 -14.86 -25.56 -20.89
N GLN A 379 -15.73 -25.30 -19.89
CA GLN A 379 -15.39 -24.57 -18.68
C GLN A 379 -15.01 -25.60 -17.63
N LEU A 380 -13.77 -25.50 -17.15
CA LEU A 380 -13.21 -26.39 -16.14
C LEU A 380 -13.06 -25.62 -14.83
N GLY A 381 -12.72 -26.31 -13.76
CA GLY A 381 -12.53 -25.68 -12.46
C GLY A 381 -11.26 -24.85 -12.34
N GLN A 382 -10.85 -24.68 -11.12
CA GLN A 382 -9.59 -24.01 -10.74
C GLN A 382 -8.53 -25.07 -10.41
N LEU A 383 -7.26 -24.69 -10.47
CA LEU A 383 -6.13 -25.52 -10.08
C LEU A 383 -5.43 -24.92 -8.87
N GLU A 384 -5.03 -25.76 -7.94
CA GLU A 384 -4.25 -25.38 -6.78
C GLU A 384 -2.82 -24.98 -7.17
N GLY A 385 -2.16 -24.25 -6.27
CA GLY A 385 -0.77 -23.82 -6.41
C GLY A 385 0.15 -24.52 -5.41
N ILE A 386 1.42 -24.20 -5.46
CA ILE A 386 2.43 -24.72 -4.52
C ILE A 386 2.11 -24.27 -3.09
N CYS A 387 1.59 -23.05 -2.90
CA CYS A 387 1.23 -22.53 -1.57
C CYS A 387 0.11 -23.31 -0.87
N SER A 388 -0.66 -24.09 -1.62
CA SER A 388 -1.72 -24.95 -1.04
C SER A 388 -1.16 -26.23 -0.40
N ARG A 389 0.16 -26.46 -0.50
CA ARG A 389 0.83 -27.63 0.09
C ARG A 389 1.24 -27.35 1.54
N PRO A 390 1.26 -28.40 2.39
CA PRO A 390 1.76 -28.26 3.76
C PRO A 390 3.21 -27.79 3.80
N VAL A 391 3.55 -26.95 4.76
CA VAL A 391 4.93 -26.47 4.96
C VAL A 391 5.89 -27.55 5.47
N SER A 392 5.34 -28.65 6.04
CA SER A 392 6.14 -29.76 6.59
C SER A 392 5.63 -31.10 6.11
N PRO A 393 6.51 -32.02 5.69
CA PRO A 393 6.12 -33.36 5.28
C PRO A 393 5.82 -34.31 6.47
N LEU A 394 6.05 -33.88 7.72
CA LEU A 394 6.00 -34.79 8.88
C LEU A 394 4.62 -35.43 9.12
N TRP A 395 3.55 -34.74 8.78
CA TRP A 395 2.16 -35.24 8.89
C TRP A 395 1.43 -35.24 7.55
N HIS A 396 2.19 -35.19 6.46
CA HIS A 396 1.64 -35.12 5.11
C HIS A 396 1.07 -36.46 4.68
N LYS A 397 -0.16 -36.46 4.16
CA LYS A 397 -0.86 -37.66 3.67
C LYS A 397 -0.60 -37.96 2.18
N GLY A 398 0.33 -37.26 1.58
CA GLY A 398 0.63 -37.26 0.14
C GLY A 398 -0.04 -36.09 -0.59
N ASP A 399 0.58 -35.67 -1.69
CA ASP A 399 0.07 -34.58 -2.52
C ASP A 399 -1.12 -35.04 -3.36
N ALA A 400 -2.15 -34.20 -3.42
CA ALA A 400 -3.21 -34.34 -4.39
C ALA A 400 -2.76 -33.81 -5.76
N SER A 401 -3.33 -34.33 -6.85
CA SER A 401 -3.11 -33.82 -8.21
C SER A 401 -4.03 -32.68 -8.60
N ASP A 402 -4.50 -31.90 -7.63
CA ASP A 402 -5.44 -30.78 -7.78
C ASP A 402 -4.81 -29.54 -8.47
N TYR A 403 -3.49 -29.54 -8.67
CA TYR A 403 -2.76 -28.59 -9.53
C TYR A 403 -2.84 -28.95 -11.02
N ARG A 404 -3.50 -30.08 -11.37
CA ARG A 404 -3.53 -30.69 -12.70
C ARG A 404 -4.96 -30.90 -13.17
N LEU A 405 -5.21 -30.63 -14.45
CA LEU A 405 -6.42 -31.07 -15.13
C LEU A 405 -6.08 -31.94 -16.35
N LYS A 406 -6.97 -32.86 -16.68
CA LYS A 406 -6.93 -33.65 -17.91
C LYS A 406 -8.25 -33.44 -18.65
N VAL A 407 -8.18 -33.18 -19.95
CA VAL A 407 -9.34 -33.09 -20.84
C VAL A 407 -9.14 -34.04 -22.01
N SER A 408 -10.22 -34.69 -22.47
CA SER A 408 -10.19 -35.69 -23.52
C SER A 408 -11.31 -35.44 -24.53
N TRP A 409 -11.03 -35.77 -25.77
CA TRP A 409 -11.98 -35.73 -26.90
C TRP A 409 -11.82 -36.96 -27.77
N VAL A 410 -12.89 -37.35 -28.44
CA VAL A 410 -12.82 -38.23 -29.60
C VAL A 410 -13.28 -37.46 -30.84
N VAL A 411 -12.40 -37.37 -31.83
CA VAL A 411 -12.67 -36.60 -33.04
C VAL A 411 -12.40 -37.44 -34.28
N ARG A 412 -13.09 -37.11 -35.40
CA ARG A 412 -12.69 -37.50 -36.73
C ARG A 412 -11.78 -36.41 -37.30
N ALA A 413 -10.61 -36.81 -37.78
CA ALA A 413 -9.64 -35.89 -38.35
C ALA A 413 -10.23 -35.07 -39.50
N GLY A 414 -9.82 -33.80 -39.62
CA GLY A 414 -10.14 -32.90 -40.72
C GLY A 414 -9.05 -32.97 -41.82
N GLN A 415 -8.94 -31.87 -42.60
CA GLN A 415 -7.89 -31.73 -43.62
C GLN A 415 -6.57 -31.16 -43.03
N GLY A 416 -6.52 -30.80 -41.76
CA GLY A 416 -5.35 -30.21 -41.11
C GLY A 416 -5.29 -30.60 -39.63
N PRO A 417 -4.34 -30.03 -38.89
CA PRO A 417 -4.15 -30.29 -37.48
C PRO A 417 -5.36 -29.86 -36.64
N VAL A 418 -5.60 -30.54 -35.54
CA VAL A 418 -6.62 -30.15 -34.55
C VAL A 418 -5.98 -29.18 -33.58
N SER A 419 -6.44 -27.95 -33.55
CA SER A 419 -5.89 -26.90 -32.68
C SER A 419 -6.64 -26.83 -31.35
N TRP A 420 -5.90 -26.56 -30.30
CA TRP A 420 -6.45 -26.36 -28.96
C TRP A 420 -5.96 -25.05 -28.35
N LYS A 421 -6.77 -24.49 -27.43
CA LYS A 421 -6.42 -23.33 -26.61
C LYS A 421 -6.85 -23.59 -25.17
N VAL A 422 -6.03 -23.18 -24.23
CA VAL A 422 -6.35 -23.16 -22.80
C VAL A 422 -6.19 -21.73 -22.32
N LEU A 423 -7.22 -21.21 -21.70
CA LEU A 423 -7.30 -19.79 -21.33
C LEU A 423 -7.69 -19.65 -19.87
N HIS A 424 -7.00 -18.80 -19.16
CA HIS A 424 -7.33 -18.40 -17.80
C HIS A 424 -6.95 -16.94 -17.56
N ASP A 425 -7.82 -16.18 -16.90
CA ASP A 425 -7.61 -14.74 -16.73
C ASP A 425 -6.29 -14.43 -15.97
N ARG A 426 -5.96 -15.18 -14.93
CA ARG A 426 -4.77 -14.97 -14.06
C ARG A 426 -3.57 -15.85 -14.40
N ALA A 427 -3.81 -17.07 -14.88
CA ALA A 427 -2.74 -18.05 -15.10
C ALA A 427 -2.23 -18.08 -16.54
N GLY A 428 -2.77 -17.24 -17.41
CA GLY A 428 -2.30 -17.04 -18.77
C GLY A 428 -3.00 -17.90 -19.83
N ARG A 429 -2.32 -18.06 -20.96
CA ARG A 429 -2.84 -18.74 -22.16
C ARG A 429 -1.83 -19.73 -22.68
N LEU A 430 -2.32 -20.91 -23.07
CA LEU A 430 -1.60 -21.91 -23.84
C LEU A 430 -2.33 -22.17 -25.14
N GLU A 431 -1.60 -22.50 -26.20
CA GLU A 431 -2.17 -22.96 -27.47
C GLU A 431 -1.22 -23.93 -28.14
N GLY A 432 -1.79 -24.84 -28.92
CA GLY A 432 -1.04 -25.85 -29.64
C GLY A 432 -1.90 -26.62 -30.60
N GLN A 433 -1.34 -27.69 -31.16
CA GLN A 433 -1.99 -28.51 -32.18
C GLN A 433 -1.69 -29.98 -31.93
N PHE A 434 -2.71 -30.83 -32.14
CA PHE A 434 -2.56 -32.27 -32.31
C PHE A 434 -2.24 -32.59 -33.77
N LEU A 435 -1.22 -33.44 -34.00
CA LEU A 435 -0.79 -33.84 -35.33
C LEU A 435 -1.54 -35.11 -35.74
N VAL A 436 -2.80 -34.99 -36.12
CA VAL A 436 -3.67 -36.10 -36.61
C VAL A 436 -3.58 -36.20 -38.11
N GLN A 437 -3.39 -37.42 -38.63
CA GLN A 437 -3.37 -37.72 -40.07
C GLN A 437 -4.66 -38.43 -40.47
N LYS A 438 -5.14 -38.18 -41.70
CA LYS A 438 -6.27 -38.91 -42.29
C LYS A 438 -5.99 -40.37 -42.43
#